data_8407ff828cccc7d7734d4a6b4721b80f
#
_entry.id   8407ff828cccc7d7734d4a6b4721b80f
#
_cell.length_a   1.000
_cell.length_b   1.000
_cell.length_c   1.000
_cell.angle_alpha   90.00
_cell.angle_beta   90.00
_cell.angle_gamma   90.00
#
_symmetry.space_group_name_H-M   'P 1'
#
loop_
_entity.id
_entity.type
_entity.pdbx_description
1 polymer ?
#
loop_
_entity_poly.entity_id
_entity_poly.type
_entity_poly.pdbx_seq_one_letter_code
_entity_poly.pdbx_strand_id
1 'polypeptide(L)'
;MIDSLSTVFKNKDKILFLKKKEYDIYYNCKCKYPILTVGFINENTGKTNNTQKIYRKDIEDPFKEDKNLPEHYRMSNKDYTKYMEYGGSLGHNEPAGHHKTNLSIYNETFLFSNISPQEIVFNTGLWIVLETWTKRLQNEPDLTDITVFTGNIPAKTNTDFNGVKINVPTHMYKLVACKHNQNPNSFYIACFLMKNEPPTDKKHKIFKHLVSLKELSQIANINFFKLFSYYMNFNPTTYKISSMNKIVRLDIKFNNMLAKQMISSLYYGKIIYSTSLSKLEQSWETAKQSGFDDEFHEIYYELAKKRLIRELKESKSKKSSKKNSKKNSNKTIKEGSKKNSMDRSKKNSMDRSKKGSVKGSTQRSKK
;
A
#
# COMPACT_ATOMS: atom_id res chain seq x y z
N MET A 1 -0.18 -0.17 -31.03
CA MET A 1 -0.79 -0.74 -29.80
C MET A 1 -0.21 -2.12 -29.63
N ILE A 2 0.16 -2.52 -28.43
CA ILE A 2 0.67 -3.88 -28.20
C ILE A 2 -0.47 -4.83 -28.60
N ASP A 3 -0.27 -5.64 -29.62
CA ASP A 3 -1.32 -6.42 -30.31
C ASP A 3 -2.07 -7.41 -29.43
N SER A 4 -1.63 -7.59 -28.21
CA SER A 4 -2.41 -8.29 -27.17
C SER A 4 -1.80 -8.01 -25.79
N LEU A 5 -2.48 -7.25 -24.98
CA LEU A 5 -2.14 -7.09 -23.55
C LEU A 5 -2.04 -8.44 -22.84
N SER A 6 -2.80 -9.44 -23.28
CA SER A 6 -2.76 -10.81 -22.77
C SER A 6 -1.41 -11.51 -22.97
N THR A 7 -0.61 -11.06 -23.91
CA THR A 7 0.74 -11.62 -24.14
C THR A 7 1.81 -10.97 -23.22
N VAL A 8 1.51 -9.78 -22.68
CA VAL A 8 2.35 -9.06 -21.72
C VAL A 8 1.99 -9.44 -20.29
N PHE A 9 0.70 -9.41 -19.96
CA PHE A 9 0.18 -9.69 -18.64
C PHE A 9 -0.44 -11.08 -18.59
N LYS A 10 0.11 -11.95 -17.75
CA LYS A 10 -0.35 -13.34 -17.61
C LYS A 10 -1.57 -13.50 -16.69
N ASN A 11 -1.96 -12.42 -16.00
CA ASN A 11 -3.15 -12.47 -15.16
C ASN A 11 -4.43 -12.31 -16.01
N LYS A 12 -5.58 -12.77 -15.46
CA LYS A 12 -6.89 -12.69 -16.12
C LYS A 12 -7.65 -11.41 -15.78
N ASP A 13 -7.07 -10.49 -15.01
CA ASP A 13 -7.71 -9.24 -14.66
C ASP A 13 -7.82 -8.32 -15.88
N LYS A 14 -8.88 -7.51 -15.93
CA LYS A 14 -9.03 -6.50 -16.97
C LYS A 14 -8.01 -5.39 -16.77
N ILE A 15 -7.11 -5.25 -17.75
CA ILE A 15 -6.09 -4.19 -17.81
C ILE A 15 -6.50 -3.18 -18.89
N LEU A 16 -6.55 -1.90 -18.53
CA LEU A 16 -6.75 -0.81 -19.47
C LEU A 16 -5.43 -0.10 -19.73
N PHE A 17 -5.15 0.16 -21.00
CA PHE A 17 -4.02 0.99 -21.40
C PHE A 17 -4.45 2.45 -21.46
N LEU A 18 -3.74 3.33 -20.75
CA LEU A 18 -3.97 4.77 -20.74
C LEU A 18 -2.69 5.46 -21.20
N LYS A 19 -2.73 6.08 -22.37
CA LYS A 19 -1.66 6.90 -22.90
C LYS A 19 -1.70 8.26 -22.22
N LYS A 20 -0.62 8.66 -21.55
CA LYS A 20 -0.40 9.98 -21.01
C LYS A 20 0.57 10.76 -21.90
N LYS A 21 0.79 12.05 -21.60
CA LYS A 21 1.66 12.90 -22.44
C LYS A 21 3.10 12.43 -22.48
N GLU A 22 3.67 12.04 -21.35
CA GLU A 22 5.09 11.65 -21.24
C GLU A 22 5.31 10.28 -20.59
N TYR A 23 4.23 9.52 -20.30
CA TYR A 23 4.32 8.17 -19.75
C TYR A 23 3.08 7.35 -20.10
N ASP A 24 3.15 6.06 -19.90
CA ASP A 24 2.06 5.13 -20.17
C ASP A 24 1.63 4.41 -18.89
N ILE A 25 0.33 4.09 -18.79
CA ILE A 25 -0.25 3.36 -17.67
C ILE A 25 -0.94 2.10 -18.15
N TYR A 26 -0.68 0.98 -17.49
CA TYR A 26 -1.45 -0.25 -17.55
C TYR A 26 -2.23 -0.39 -16.26
N TYR A 27 -3.49 -0.01 -16.29
CA TYR A 27 -4.38 0.11 -15.15
C TYR A 27 -5.14 -1.18 -14.88
N ASN A 28 -5.05 -1.74 -13.67
CA ASN A 28 -5.82 -2.90 -13.25
C ASN A 28 -7.19 -2.47 -12.74
N CYS A 29 -8.25 -2.80 -13.49
CA CYS A 29 -9.62 -2.43 -13.16
C CYS A 29 -10.16 -3.04 -11.86
N LYS A 30 -9.66 -4.23 -11.48
CA LYS A 30 -10.07 -4.91 -10.26
C LYS A 30 -9.47 -4.30 -9.01
N CYS A 31 -8.18 -3.96 -9.07
CA CYS A 31 -7.46 -3.37 -7.95
C CYS A 31 -7.62 -1.86 -7.89
N LYS A 32 -8.02 -1.23 -9.02
CA LYS A 32 -8.21 0.22 -9.18
C LYS A 32 -6.93 1.03 -9.00
N TYR A 33 -5.79 0.50 -9.49
CA TYR A 33 -4.51 1.20 -9.57
C TYR A 33 -3.64 0.64 -10.70
N PRO A 34 -2.54 1.32 -11.09
CA PRO A 34 -1.62 0.80 -12.11
C PRO A 34 -1.00 -0.53 -11.70
N ILE A 35 -1.01 -1.51 -12.59
CA ILE A 35 -0.15 -2.69 -12.45
C ILE A 35 1.24 -2.41 -12.98
N LEU A 36 1.34 -1.44 -13.91
CA LEU A 36 2.58 -0.97 -14.49
C LEU A 36 2.39 0.45 -15.02
N THR A 37 3.39 1.31 -14.81
CA THR A 37 3.61 2.55 -15.56
C THR A 37 4.94 2.46 -16.29
N VAL A 38 5.05 3.14 -17.43
CA VAL A 38 6.28 3.21 -18.22
C VAL A 38 6.62 4.68 -18.43
N GLY A 39 7.68 5.13 -17.79
CA GLY A 39 8.22 6.49 -17.87
C GLY A 39 9.60 6.50 -18.53
N PHE A 40 10.06 7.69 -18.89
CA PHE A 40 11.33 7.89 -19.60
C PHE A 40 12.16 8.93 -18.86
N ILE A 41 13.45 8.67 -18.74
CA ILE A 41 14.42 9.60 -18.16
C ILE A 41 15.24 10.24 -19.28
N ASN A 42 15.23 11.56 -19.32
CA ASN A 42 15.99 12.36 -20.29
C ASN A 42 16.60 13.59 -19.60
N GLU A 43 17.30 14.42 -20.34
CA GLU A 43 17.97 15.62 -19.81
C GLU A 43 17.03 16.62 -19.13
N ASN A 44 15.72 16.57 -19.42
CA ASN A 44 14.71 17.47 -18.82
C ASN A 44 14.05 16.90 -17.57
N THR A 45 14.30 15.63 -17.24
CA THR A 45 13.67 14.96 -16.12
C THR A 45 13.95 15.68 -14.80
N GLY A 46 12.87 16.22 -14.20
CA GLY A 46 12.92 16.95 -12.93
C GLY A 46 13.61 18.30 -12.98
N LYS A 47 13.97 18.82 -14.14
CA LYS A 47 14.34 20.22 -14.31
C LYS A 47 13.08 21.09 -14.15
N THR A 48 13.28 22.32 -13.77
CA THR A 48 12.23 23.34 -13.73
C THR A 48 12.53 24.37 -14.80
N ASN A 49 11.50 24.88 -15.46
CA ASN A 49 11.69 26.03 -16.36
C ASN A 49 12.22 27.23 -15.55
N ASN A 50 13.12 27.99 -16.16
CA ASN A 50 13.69 29.19 -15.52
C ASN A 50 12.63 30.24 -15.18
N THR A 51 11.46 30.20 -15.85
CA THR A 51 10.37 31.17 -15.72
C THR A 51 9.32 30.79 -14.70
N GLN A 52 9.14 29.47 -14.39
CA GLN A 52 8.11 29.02 -13.46
C GLN A 52 8.56 27.75 -12.72
N LYS A 53 8.83 27.89 -11.42
CA LYS A 53 9.07 26.76 -10.53
C LYS A 53 7.73 26.17 -10.08
N ILE A 54 7.51 24.89 -10.33
CA ILE A 54 6.30 24.17 -9.93
C ILE A 54 6.56 23.48 -8.59
N TYR A 55 5.80 23.87 -7.57
CA TYR A 55 5.83 23.22 -6.26
C TYR A 55 4.48 22.60 -5.94
N ARG A 56 4.51 21.48 -5.23
CA ARG A 56 3.29 20.76 -4.79
C ARG A 56 2.35 21.66 -3.98
N LYS A 57 2.92 22.49 -3.09
CA LYS A 57 2.19 23.43 -2.22
C LYS A 57 1.39 24.50 -2.96
N ASP A 58 1.75 24.78 -4.22
CA ASP A 58 1.10 25.82 -5.03
C ASP A 58 -0.13 25.29 -5.77
N ILE A 59 -0.45 24.00 -5.60
CA ILE A 59 -1.59 23.35 -6.28
C ILE A 59 -2.60 22.93 -5.21
N GLU A 60 -3.76 23.58 -5.25
CA GLU A 60 -4.89 23.23 -4.40
C GLU A 60 -5.49 21.90 -4.87
N ASP A 61 -5.68 20.97 -3.94
CA ASP A 61 -6.25 19.63 -4.15
C ASP A 61 -5.83 18.99 -5.49
N PRO A 62 -4.55 18.63 -5.66
CA PRO A 62 -4.05 18.18 -6.97
C PRO A 62 -4.58 16.79 -7.37
N PHE A 63 -4.95 15.93 -6.40
CA PHE A 63 -5.42 14.58 -6.70
C PHE A 63 -6.84 14.59 -7.25
N LYS A 64 -7.00 14.06 -8.46
CA LYS A 64 -8.27 14.07 -9.18
C LYS A 64 -8.57 12.71 -9.81
N GLU A 65 -9.85 12.46 -10.03
CA GLU A 65 -10.30 11.30 -10.80
C GLU A 65 -9.82 11.41 -12.26
N ASP A 66 -9.41 10.28 -12.82
CA ASP A 66 -9.09 10.21 -14.25
C ASP A 66 -10.37 9.93 -15.06
N LYS A 67 -10.86 10.95 -15.76
CA LYS A 67 -12.06 10.85 -16.58
C LYS A 67 -11.91 9.92 -17.80
N ASN A 68 -10.68 9.52 -18.14
CA ASN A 68 -10.43 8.52 -19.19
C ASN A 68 -10.74 7.09 -18.72
N LEU A 69 -10.98 6.89 -17.44
CA LEU A 69 -11.47 5.63 -16.90
C LEU A 69 -13.00 5.63 -16.80
N PRO A 70 -13.68 4.50 -17.07
CA PRO A 70 -15.06 4.32 -16.69
C PRO A 70 -15.27 4.58 -15.19
N GLU A 71 -16.36 5.22 -14.80
CA GLU A 71 -16.62 5.69 -13.44
C GLU A 71 -16.45 4.62 -12.38
N HIS A 72 -16.99 3.42 -12.60
CA HIS A 72 -16.92 2.31 -11.66
C HIS A 72 -15.49 1.74 -11.43
N TYR A 73 -14.52 2.11 -12.26
CA TYR A 73 -13.11 1.77 -12.09
C TYR A 73 -12.29 2.91 -11.46
N ARG A 74 -12.86 4.08 -11.25
CA ARG A 74 -12.15 5.20 -10.63
C ARG A 74 -11.98 5.00 -9.13
N MET A 75 -10.92 5.55 -8.60
CA MET A 75 -10.73 5.83 -7.18
C MET A 75 -10.98 7.31 -6.93
N SER A 76 -11.40 7.64 -5.71
CA SER A 76 -11.65 9.00 -5.27
C SER A 76 -10.88 9.34 -3.99
N ASN A 77 -10.81 10.63 -3.64
CA ASN A 77 -10.25 11.09 -2.35
C ASN A 77 -10.92 10.40 -1.15
N LYS A 78 -12.24 10.17 -1.22
CA LYS A 78 -12.99 9.50 -0.15
C LYS A 78 -12.48 8.08 0.11
N ASP A 79 -12.16 7.34 -0.93
CA ASP A 79 -11.63 5.96 -0.81
C ASP A 79 -10.28 5.98 -0.10
N TYR A 80 -9.37 6.87 -0.51
CA TYR A 80 -8.04 6.97 0.07
C TYR A 80 -8.02 7.53 1.49
N THR A 81 -8.92 8.45 1.86
CA THR A 81 -8.98 9.04 3.20
C THR A 81 -9.05 7.97 4.29
N LYS A 82 -9.86 6.91 4.08
CA LYS A 82 -9.94 5.81 5.04
C LYS A 82 -8.63 5.02 5.14
N TYR A 83 -7.95 4.78 4.04
CA TYR A 83 -6.65 4.11 4.04
C TYR A 83 -5.58 4.95 4.78
N MET A 84 -5.58 6.26 4.59
CA MET A 84 -4.65 7.17 5.25
C MET A 84 -4.77 7.17 6.78
N GLU A 85 -5.99 6.98 7.32
CA GLU A 85 -6.20 6.83 8.77
C GLU A 85 -5.39 5.66 9.40
N TYR A 86 -5.00 4.69 8.60
CA TYR A 86 -4.27 3.47 9.01
C TYR A 86 -2.82 3.43 8.52
N GLY A 87 -2.24 4.57 8.16
CA GLY A 87 -0.85 4.66 7.73
C GLY A 87 -0.66 4.51 6.22
N GLY A 88 -1.73 4.60 5.46
CA GLY A 88 -1.66 4.66 4.02
C GLY A 88 -1.29 6.03 3.48
N SER A 89 -0.87 6.07 2.25
CA SER A 89 -0.59 7.28 1.48
C SER A 89 -0.94 7.11 0.01
N LEU A 90 -1.06 8.22 -0.70
CA LEU A 90 -1.25 8.28 -2.14
C LEU A 90 0.12 8.24 -2.83
N GLY A 91 0.54 7.03 -3.22
CA GLY A 91 1.86 6.84 -3.84
C GLY A 91 1.81 6.94 -5.35
N HIS A 92 2.66 7.81 -5.92
CA HIS A 92 2.82 7.91 -7.37
C HIS A 92 3.55 6.69 -7.94
N ASN A 93 3.11 6.20 -9.09
CA ASN A 93 3.86 5.23 -9.88
C ASN A 93 4.84 5.96 -10.82
N GLU A 94 4.36 6.88 -11.65
CA GLU A 94 5.21 7.85 -12.34
C GLU A 94 5.39 9.08 -11.44
N PRO A 95 6.62 9.41 -11.01
CA PRO A 95 6.87 10.45 -10.03
C PRO A 95 6.57 11.85 -10.56
N ALA A 96 5.77 12.64 -9.84
CA ALA A 96 5.53 14.05 -10.18
C ALA A 96 6.84 14.87 -10.24
N GLY A 97 7.82 14.49 -9.43
CA GLY A 97 9.15 15.12 -9.42
C GLY A 97 9.94 15.00 -10.71
N HIS A 98 9.55 14.14 -11.65
CA HIS A 98 10.16 14.01 -12.98
C HIS A 98 9.63 15.06 -13.97
N HIS A 99 8.43 15.59 -13.79
CA HIS A 99 7.69 16.38 -14.78
C HIS A 99 7.49 17.85 -14.40
N LYS A 100 8.52 18.49 -13.85
CA LYS A 100 8.45 19.89 -13.35
C LYS A 100 8.64 20.99 -14.40
N THR A 101 8.84 20.62 -15.64
CA THR A 101 9.00 21.56 -16.76
C THR A 101 7.66 22.08 -17.30
N ASN A 102 6.57 21.33 -17.10
CA ASN A 102 5.26 21.61 -17.66
C ASN A 102 4.15 21.34 -16.62
N LEU A 103 3.40 22.37 -16.24
CA LEU A 103 2.34 22.26 -15.24
C LEU A 103 1.23 21.27 -15.64
N SER A 104 0.88 21.19 -16.93
CA SER A 104 -0.14 20.27 -17.41
C SER A 104 0.29 18.80 -17.25
N ILE A 105 1.56 18.48 -17.54
CA ILE A 105 2.10 17.14 -17.37
C ILE A 105 2.30 16.83 -15.88
N TYR A 106 2.79 17.81 -15.11
CA TYR A 106 2.90 17.68 -13.67
C TYR A 106 1.54 17.35 -13.02
N ASN A 107 0.48 18.08 -13.37
CA ASN A 107 -0.87 17.83 -12.87
C ASN A 107 -1.43 16.46 -13.31
N GLU A 108 -1.04 15.98 -14.48
CA GLU A 108 -1.47 14.67 -14.98
C GLU A 108 -0.95 13.52 -14.10
N THR A 109 0.22 13.70 -13.43
CA THR A 109 0.76 12.69 -12.52
C THR A 109 -0.07 12.49 -11.26
N PHE A 110 -0.91 13.46 -10.88
CA PHE A 110 -1.80 13.40 -9.71
C PHE A 110 -3.17 12.78 -10.00
N LEU A 111 -3.43 12.35 -11.24
CA LEU A 111 -4.64 11.58 -11.52
C LEU A 111 -4.61 10.24 -10.77
N PHE A 112 -5.73 9.84 -10.17
CA PHE A 112 -5.82 8.58 -9.43
C PHE A 112 -5.46 7.35 -10.26
N SER A 113 -5.51 7.46 -11.59
CA SER A 113 -5.02 6.39 -12.48
C SER A 113 -3.52 6.14 -12.37
N ASN A 114 -2.74 7.09 -11.85
CA ASN A 114 -1.30 6.97 -11.58
C ASN A 114 -0.98 6.67 -10.11
N ILE A 115 -1.98 6.58 -9.23
CA ILE A 115 -1.80 6.48 -7.79
C ILE A 115 -2.08 5.05 -7.32
N SER A 116 -1.24 4.58 -6.40
CA SER A 116 -1.40 3.29 -5.72
C SER A 116 -1.44 3.47 -4.20
N PRO A 117 -2.16 2.60 -3.48
CA PRO A 117 -2.10 2.56 -2.03
C PRO A 117 -0.67 2.19 -1.57
N GLN A 118 0.03 3.11 -0.95
CA GLN A 118 1.37 2.89 -0.39
C GLN A 118 1.37 3.10 1.13
N GLU A 119 2.21 2.34 1.83
CA GLU A 119 2.48 2.60 3.24
C GLU A 119 3.28 3.91 3.37
N ILE A 120 2.93 4.77 4.34
CA ILE A 120 3.46 6.14 4.41
C ILE A 120 4.97 6.20 4.65
N VAL A 121 5.51 5.36 5.54
CA VAL A 121 6.95 5.37 5.86
C VAL A 121 7.77 4.81 4.70
N PHE A 122 7.25 3.82 4.01
CA PHE A 122 7.83 3.29 2.78
C PHE A 122 7.83 4.34 1.68
N ASN A 123 6.67 4.96 1.41
CA ASN A 123 6.50 5.95 0.34
C ASN A 123 7.40 7.18 0.55
N THR A 124 7.38 7.75 1.76
CA THR A 124 8.16 8.97 2.08
C THR A 124 9.63 8.69 2.40
N GLY A 125 10.00 7.44 2.56
CA GLY A 125 11.36 6.99 2.89
C GLY A 125 12.06 6.25 1.74
N LEU A 126 12.04 4.93 1.82
CA LEU A 126 12.81 4.07 0.89
C LEU A 126 12.43 4.25 -0.58
N TRP A 127 11.14 4.50 -0.87
CA TRP A 127 10.67 4.69 -2.23
C TRP A 127 11.20 5.99 -2.86
N ILE A 128 11.19 7.11 -2.11
CA ILE A 128 11.79 8.38 -2.56
C ILE A 128 13.31 8.24 -2.81
N VAL A 129 14.01 7.43 -2.01
CA VAL A 129 15.43 7.14 -2.24
C VAL A 129 15.62 6.50 -3.61
N LEU A 130 14.78 5.51 -3.96
CA LEU A 130 14.83 4.86 -5.27
C LEU A 130 14.47 5.83 -6.41
N GLU A 131 13.45 6.65 -6.26
CA GLU A 131 13.08 7.67 -7.24
C GLU A 131 14.20 8.70 -7.45
N THR A 132 14.84 9.13 -6.36
CA THR A 132 15.99 10.06 -6.42
C THR A 132 17.16 9.44 -7.16
N TRP A 133 17.46 8.16 -6.93
CA TRP A 133 18.49 7.44 -7.67
C TRP A 133 18.13 7.34 -9.15
N THR A 134 16.91 6.94 -9.47
CA THR A 134 16.44 6.82 -10.86
C THR A 134 16.57 8.15 -11.61
N LYS A 135 16.12 9.23 -11.00
CA LYS A 135 16.23 10.57 -11.58
C LYS A 135 17.68 10.98 -11.89
N ARG A 136 18.64 10.58 -11.06
CA ARG A 136 20.06 10.94 -11.25
C ARG A 136 20.69 10.30 -12.47
N LEU A 137 20.10 9.23 -13.02
CA LEU A 137 20.61 8.56 -14.22
C LEU A 137 20.66 9.49 -15.43
N GLN A 138 19.86 10.57 -15.44
CA GLN A 138 19.95 11.61 -16.49
C GLN A 138 21.33 12.31 -16.56
N ASN A 139 22.11 12.25 -15.46
CA ASN A 139 23.43 12.88 -15.37
C ASN A 139 24.57 11.92 -15.77
N GLU A 140 24.26 10.68 -16.12
CA GLU A 140 25.24 9.69 -16.59
C GLU A 140 25.39 9.85 -18.10
N PRO A 141 26.51 10.44 -18.60
CA PRO A 141 26.62 10.90 -19.98
C PRO A 141 26.59 9.77 -21.01
N ASP A 142 26.97 8.57 -20.59
CA ASP A 142 27.04 7.39 -21.45
C ASP A 142 25.73 6.60 -21.50
N LEU A 143 24.73 6.94 -20.68
CA LEU A 143 23.44 6.27 -20.68
C LEU A 143 22.46 6.90 -21.67
N THR A 144 21.80 6.06 -22.46
CA THR A 144 20.76 6.44 -23.41
C THR A 144 19.53 5.56 -23.29
N ASP A 145 18.41 6.03 -23.84
CA ASP A 145 17.13 5.29 -23.88
C ASP A 145 16.72 4.78 -22.49
N ILE A 146 16.88 5.61 -21.43
CA ILE A 146 16.56 5.20 -20.07
C ILE A 146 15.05 5.10 -19.91
N THR A 147 14.56 3.88 -19.75
CA THR A 147 13.15 3.58 -19.57
C THR A 147 12.92 2.98 -18.18
N VAL A 148 11.88 3.45 -17.50
CA VAL A 148 11.53 3.07 -16.13
C VAL A 148 10.16 2.39 -16.13
N PHE A 149 10.13 1.14 -15.69
CA PHE A 149 8.92 0.36 -15.50
C PHE A 149 8.63 0.29 -14.02
N THR A 150 7.61 1.01 -13.56
CA THR A 150 7.19 1.03 -12.16
C THR A 150 5.86 0.29 -12.01
N GLY A 151 5.73 -0.55 -11.00
CA GLY A 151 4.45 -1.24 -10.83
C GLY A 151 4.24 -1.87 -9.47
N ASN A 152 3.12 -2.58 -9.36
CA ASN A 152 2.57 -3.07 -8.14
C ASN A 152 2.29 -4.57 -8.21
N ILE A 153 2.51 -5.27 -7.10
CA ILE A 153 2.09 -6.66 -6.92
C ILE A 153 0.81 -6.66 -6.09
N PRO A 154 -0.36 -6.92 -6.71
CA PRO A 154 -1.62 -6.90 -6.00
C PRO A 154 -1.69 -7.91 -4.85
N ALA A 155 -2.37 -7.54 -3.77
CA ALA A 155 -2.74 -8.51 -2.74
C ALA A 155 -3.81 -9.46 -3.28
N LYS A 156 -3.84 -10.69 -2.76
CA LYS A 156 -4.85 -11.69 -3.14
C LYS A 156 -6.26 -11.27 -2.73
N THR A 157 -6.38 -10.53 -1.64
CA THR A 157 -7.64 -10.04 -1.07
C THR A 157 -7.55 -8.55 -0.74
N ASN A 158 -8.71 -7.90 -0.73
CA ASN A 158 -8.81 -6.52 -0.27
C ASN A 158 -8.76 -6.46 1.26
N THR A 159 -8.19 -5.38 1.79
CA THR A 159 -8.23 -5.04 3.22
C THR A 159 -9.40 -4.11 3.48
N ASP A 160 -10.12 -4.34 4.59
CA ASP A 160 -11.22 -3.48 5.02
C ASP A 160 -10.70 -2.38 5.96
N PHE A 161 -10.89 -1.14 5.54
CA PHE A 161 -10.55 0.06 6.32
C PHE A 161 -11.85 0.73 6.78
N ASN A 162 -12.47 0.15 7.82
CA ASN A 162 -13.71 0.66 8.39
C ASN A 162 -14.85 0.82 7.35
N GLY A 163 -15.14 -0.29 6.65
CA GLY A 163 -16.20 -0.38 5.64
C GLY A 163 -15.75 -0.02 4.21
N VAL A 164 -14.54 0.47 4.01
CA VAL A 164 -13.97 0.70 2.67
C VAL A 164 -12.94 -0.39 2.35
N LYS A 165 -13.22 -1.19 1.33
CA LYS A 165 -12.36 -2.30 0.90
C LYS A 165 -11.39 -1.84 -0.17
N ILE A 166 -10.09 -1.86 0.14
CA ILE A 166 -9.02 -1.45 -0.77
C ILE A 166 -8.05 -2.60 -0.99
N ASN A 167 -7.66 -2.83 -2.23
CA ASN A 167 -6.53 -3.71 -2.54
C ASN A 167 -5.24 -2.94 -2.29
N VAL A 168 -4.50 -3.29 -1.24
CA VAL A 168 -3.19 -2.68 -0.96
C VAL A 168 -2.13 -3.58 -1.57
N PRO A 169 -1.27 -3.09 -2.48
CA PRO A 169 -0.20 -3.89 -3.05
C PRO A 169 0.71 -4.46 -1.96
N THR A 170 1.09 -5.72 -2.08
CA THR A 170 2.04 -6.35 -1.14
C THR A 170 3.46 -5.88 -1.36
N HIS A 171 3.82 -5.63 -2.62
CA HIS A 171 5.13 -5.14 -3.05
C HIS A 171 4.95 -4.09 -4.14
N MET A 172 5.94 -3.23 -4.23
CA MET A 172 6.16 -2.37 -5.39
C MET A 172 7.48 -2.72 -6.05
N TYR A 173 7.53 -2.56 -7.36
CA TYR A 173 8.77 -2.77 -8.11
C TYR A 173 9.10 -1.57 -8.99
N LYS A 174 10.38 -1.41 -9.25
CA LYS A 174 10.90 -0.50 -10.27
C LYS A 174 12.00 -1.22 -11.05
N LEU A 175 11.78 -1.35 -12.36
CA LEU A 175 12.78 -1.86 -13.28
C LEU A 175 13.26 -0.70 -14.14
N VAL A 176 14.55 -0.44 -14.10
CA VAL A 176 15.20 0.54 -14.95
C VAL A 176 15.98 -0.20 -16.02
N ALA A 177 15.79 0.18 -17.27
CA ALA A 177 16.51 -0.36 -18.42
C ALA A 177 17.08 0.78 -19.25
N CYS A 178 18.31 0.63 -19.76
CA CYS A 178 18.98 1.63 -20.59
C CYS A 178 19.96 0.98 -21.56
N LYS A 179 20.38 1.75 -22.55
CA LYS A 179 21.55 1.47 -23.38
C LYS A 179 22.77 2.24 -22.87
N HIS A 180 23.94 1.86 -23.35
CA HIS A 180 25.21 2.54 -23.03
C HIS A 180 25.97 2.80 -24.33
N ASN A 181 26.41 4.05 -24.53
CA ASN A 181 27.04 4.48 -25.78
C ASN A 181 28.25 3.64 -26.18
N GLN A 182 29.08 3.22 -25.23
CA GLN A 182 30.26 2.38 -25.49
C GLN A 182 29.90 0.90 -25.75
N ASN A 183 28.68 0.46 -25.50
CA ASN A 183 28.20 -0.91 -25.69
C ASN A 183 26.79 -0.93 -26.28
N PRO A 184 26.60 -0.48 -27.55
CA PRO A 184 25.28 -0.25 -28.12
C PRO A 184 24.43 -1.53 -28.25
N ASN A 185 25.06 -2.71 -28.25
CA ASN A 185 24.39 -4.01 -28.34
C ASN A 185 24.06 -4.60 -26.94
N SER A 186 24.19 -3.80 -25.89
CA SER A 186 23.89 -4.24 -24.53
C SER A 186 22.81 -3.38 -23.89
N PHE A 187 21.81 -4.04 -23.31
CA PHE A 187 20.87 -3.43 -22.39
C PHE A 187 21.32 -3.66 -20.95
N TYR A 188 21.32 -2.61 -20.16
CA TYR A 188 21.65 -2.65 -18.75
C TYR A 188 20.39 -2.46 -17.93
N ILE A 189 20.15 -3.36 -16.97
CA ILE A 189 18.94 -3.35 -16.17
C ILE A 189 19.26 -3.35 -14.68
N ALA A 190 18.38 -2.72 -13.90
CA ALA A 190 18.28 -2.86 -12.44
C ALA A 190 16.83 -3.11 -12.07
N CYS A 191 16.56 -4.23 -11.41
CA CYS A 191 15.22 -4.61 -10.97
C CYS A 191 15.16 -4.52 -9.44
N PHE A 192 14.28 -3.68 -8.91
CA PHE A 192 14.05 -3.54 -7.49
C PHE A 192 12.65 -4.07 -7.16
N LEU A 193 12.55 -4.90 -6.13
CA LEU A 193 11.30 -5.40 -5.58
C LEU A 193 11.28 -5.12 -4.08
N MET A 194 10.34 -4.30 -3.64
CA MET A 194 10.26 -3.80 -2.27
C MET A 194 8.91 -4.10 -1.66
N LYS A 195 8.89 -4.53 -0.41
CA LYS A 195 7.64 -4.69 0.34
C LYS A 195 7.00 -3.33 0.61
N ASN A 196 5.68 -3.27 0.47
CA ASN A 196 4.88 -2.09 0.78
C ASN A 196 4.53 -2.06 2.28
N GLU A 197 5.57 -1.95 3.12
CA GLU A 197 5.49 -1.94 4.58
C GLU A 197 6.59 -1.02 5.15
N PRO A 198 6.50 -0.58 6.43
CA PRO A 198 7.55 0.21 7.05
C PRO A 198 8.91 -0.49 6.94
N PRO A 199 9.95 0.20 6.42
CA PRO A 199 11.26 -0.41 6.27
C PRO A 199 11.87 -0.79 7.63
N THR A 200 12.40 -2.00 7.74
CA THR A 200 13.12 -2.48 8.93
C THR A 200 14.57 -1.97 8.96
N ASP A 201 15.14 -1.65 7.79
CA ASP A 201 16.51 -1.14 7.65
C ASP A 201 16.52 0.40 7.72
N LYS A 202 17.02 0.94 8.84
CA LYS A 202 17.19 2.40 9.04
C LYS A 202 18.19 3.05 8.06
N LYS A 203 19.00 2.28 7.34
CA LYS A 203 20.00 2.77 6.39
C LYS A 203 19.45 2.91 4.96
N HIS A 204 18.22 2.51 4.72
CA HIS A 204 17.49 2.63 3.43
C HIS A 204 18.35 2.28 2.19
N LYS A 205 19.03 1.15 2.25
CA LYS A 205 19.91 0.69 1.17
C LYS A 205 19.10 0.04 0.04
N ILE A 206 18.78 0.80 -1.00
CA ILE A 206 17.95 0.32 -2.13
C ILE A 206 18.51 -0.92 -2.82
N PHE A 207 19.83 -1.05 -2.94
CA PHE A 207 20.47 -2.18 -3.62
C PHE A 207 20.26 -3.54 -2.93
N LYS A 208 19.85 -3.57 -1.66
CA LYS A 208 19.44 -4.81 -0.98
C LYS A 208 18.14 -5.40 -1.54
N HIS A 209 17.40 -4.62 -2.29
CA HIS A 209 16.13 -5.00 -2.88
C HIS A 209 16.26 -5.35 -4.37
N LEU A 210 17.51 -5.51 -4.85
CA LEU A 210 17.75 -5.98 -6.20
C LEU A 210 17.34 -7.44 -6.35
N VAL A 211 16.60 -7.72 -7.42
CA VAL A 211 16.20 -9.06 -7.84
C VAL A 211 16.59 -9.29 -9.30
N SER A 212 16.58 -10.52 -9.74
CA SER A 212 16.79 -10.83 -11.16
C SER A 212 15.56 -10.47 -12.00
N LEU A 213 15.77 -10.19 -13.30
CA LEU A 213 14.65 -9.99 -14.24
C LEU A 213 13.71 -11.19 -14.28
N LYS A 214 14.25 -12.41 -14.19
CA LYS A 214 13.47 -13.65 -14.17
C LYS A 214 12.54 -13.69 -12.95
N GLU A 215 13.08 -13.40 -11.79
CA GLU A 215 12.32 -13.37 -10.53
C GLU A 215 11.23 -12.30 -10.57
N LEU A 216 11.58 -11.06 -10.98
CA LEU A 216 10.59 -9.99 -11.12
C LEU A 216 9.48 -10.37 -12.11
N SER A 217 9.84 -10.94 -13.28
CA SER A 217 8.87 -11.36 -14.30
C SER A 217 7.91 -12.44 -13.78
N GLN A 218 8.40 -13.35 -12.94
CA GLN A 218 7.59 -14.40 -12.32
C GLN A 218 6.63 -13.83 -11.27
N ILE A 219 7.13 -12.98 -10.38
CA ILE A 219 6.34 -12.39 -9.29
C ILE A 219 5.28 -11.42 -9.84
N ALA A 220 5.67 -10.57 -10.79
CA ALA A 220 4.76 -9.60 -11.40
C ALA A 220 3.80 -10.23 -12.43
N ASN A 221 4.07 -11.46 -12.89
CA ASN A 221 3.36 -12.08 -14.02
C ASN A 221 3.39 -11.24 -15.30
N ILE A 222 4.53 -10.58 -15.57
CA ILE A 222 4.74 -9.68 -16.70
C ILE A 222 5.86 -10.22 -17.59
N ASN A 223 5.63 -10.18 -18.91
CA ASN A 223 6.67 -10.45 -19.90
C ASN A 223 7.41 -9.14 -20.25
N PHE A 224 8.45 -8.81 -19.51
CA PHE A 224 9.23 -7.61 -19.74
C PHE A 224 9.98 -7.60 -21.08
N PHE A 225 10.32 -8.75 -21.66
CA PHE A 225 10.96 -8.78 -22.98
C PHE A 225 10.05 -8.19 -24.08
N LYS A 226 8.73 -8.43 -24.00
CA LYS A 226 7.78 -7.80 -24.93
C LYS A 226 7.68 -6.29 -24.73
N LEU A 227 7.75 -5.84 -23.48
CA LEU A 227 7.80 -4.40 -23.19
C LEU A 227 9.10 -3.77 -23.69
N PHE A 228 10.24 -4.42 -23.50
CA PHE A 228 11.51 -3.94 -24.03
C PHE A 228 11.49 -3.86 -25.55
N SER A 229 10.93 -4.86 -26.23
CA SER A 229 10.79 -4.82 -27.70
C SER A 229 9.90 -3.66 -28.14
N TYR A 230 8.82 -3.38 -27.43
CA TYR A 230 7.90 -2.30 -27.78
C TYR A 230 8.46 -0.90 -27.46
N TYR A 231 9.00 -0.70 -26.25
CA TYR A 231 9.42 0.63 -25.78
C TYR A 231 10.85 0.98 -26.14
N MET A 232 11.71 0.00 -26.35
CA MET A 232 13.16 0.21 -26.47
C MET A 232 13.77 -0.43 -27.73
N ASN A 233 12.93 -0.95 -28.63
CA ASN A 233 13.38 -1.69 -29.83
C ASN A 233 14.33 -2.85 -29.47
N PHE A 234 14.08 -3.53 -28.34
CA PHE A 234 14.90 -4.65 -27.92
C PHE A 234 14.64 -5.89 -28.79
N ASN A 235 15.73 -6.48 -29.31
CA ASN A 235 15.71 -7.77 -30.01
C ASN A 235 16.62 -8.75 -29.25
N PRO A 236 16.11 -9.87 -28.72
CA PRO A 236 16.90 -10.81 -27.93
C PRO A 236 18.00 -11.53 -28.72
N THR A 237 17.93 -11.53 -30.05
CA THR A 237 18.99 -12.11 -30.92
C THR A 237 20.17 -11.17 -31.09
N THR A 238 19.95 -9.85 -30.96
CA THR A 238 20.96 -8.81 -31.21
C THR A 238 21.53 -8.26 -29.90
N TYR A 239 20.70 -8.12 -28.86
CA TYR A 239 21.07 -7.46 -27.63
C TYR A 239 21.32 -8.45 -26.48
N LYS A 240 22.38 -8.18 -25.72
CA LYS A 240 22.65 -8.86 -24.44
C LYS A 240 22.09 -8.05 -23.27
N ILE A 241 21.49 -8.72 -22.29
CA ILE A 241 21.07 -8.08 -21.04
C ILE A 241 22.18 -8.22 -20.01
N SER A 242 22.56 -7.11 -19.42
CA SER A 242 23.56 -7.02 -18.35
C SER A 242 23.00 -6.29 -17.12
N SER A 243 23.61 -6.51 -15.97
CA SER A 243 23.25 -5.77 -14.76
C SER A 243 23.80 -4.35 -14.80
N MET A 244 22.96 -3.39 -14.43
CA MET A 244 23.29 -1.95 -14.42
C MET A 244 24.43 -1.61 -13.43
N ASN A 245 24.63 -2.40 -12.38
CA ASN A 245 25.73 -2.18 -11.43
C ASN A 245 27.13 -2.32 -12.02
N LYS A 246 27.24 -2.81 -13.27
CA LYS A 246 28.49 -2.85 -14.01
C LYS A 246 28.91 -1.49 -14.57
N ILE A 247 27.96 -0.57 -14.75
CA ILE A 247 28.18 0.71 -15.42
C ILE A 247 27.79 1.93 -14.56
N VAL A 248 26.93 1.77 -13.58
CA VAL A 248 26.46 2.83 -12.68
C VAL A 248 26.62 2.40 -11.24
N ARG A 249 27.09 3.32 -10.39
CA ARG A 249 27.06 3.11 -8.94
C ARG A 249 25.63 3.11 -8.44
N LEU A 250 25.24 2.04 -7.74
CA LEU A 250 23.93 1.91 -7.10
C LEU A 250 23.87 2.58 -5.74
N ASP A 251 25.00 3.11 -5.24
CA ASP A 251 25.04 3.86 -3.99
C ASP A 251 24.60 5.32 -4.20
N ILE A 252 23.71 5.77 -3.34
CA ILE A 252 23.32 7.17 -3.30
C ILE A 252 24.17 7.87 -2.23
N LYS A 253 24.92 8.90 -2.65
CA LYS A 253 25.45 9.84 -1.69
C LYS A 253 24.29 10.65 -1.11
N PHE A 254 23.98 10.43 0.15
CA PHE A 254 22.96 11.19 0.86
C PHE A 254 23.43 12.64 0.98
N ASN A 255 22.72 13.55 0.30
CA ASN A 255 22.83 14.97 0.62
C ASN A 255 21.92 15.31 1.82
N ASN A 256 22.09 16.50 2.39
CA ASN A 256 21.32 16.95 3.55
C ASN A 256 19.80 16.89 3.31
N MET A 257 19.35 17.15 2.09
CA MET A 257 17.93 17.09 1.71
C MET A 257 17.36 15.66 1.83
N LEU A 258 18.08 14.67 1.29
CA LEU A 258 17.64 13.28 1.34
C LEU A 258 17.71 12.73 2.78
N ALA A 259 18.73 13.11 3.54
CA ALA A 259 18.84 12.77 4.96
C ALA A 259 17.67 13.35 5.77
N LYS A 260 17.31 14.62 5.54
CA LYS A 260 16.15 15.26 6.16
C LYS A 260 14.85 14.53 5.81
N GLN A 261 14.66 14.17 4.54
CA GLN A 261 13.48 13.41 4.08
C GLN A 261 13.34 12.06 4.77
N MET A 262 14.45 11.35 4.96
CA MET A 262 14.45 10.06 5.66
C MET A 262 14.10 10.19 7.13
N ILE A 263 14.60 11.23 7.80
CA ILE A 263 14.25 11.52 9.19
C ILE A 263 12.75 11.87 9.28
N SER A 264 12.25 12.70 8.37
CA SER A 264 10.83 13.03 8.24
C SER A 264 9.97 11.76 8.16
N SER A 265 10.34 10.79 7.32
CA SER A 265 9.59 9.53 7.18
C SER A 265 9.46 8.74 8.49
N LEU A 266 10.48 8.80 9.36
CA LEU A 266 10.43 8.15 10.67
C LEU A 266 9.43 8.83 11.62
N TYR A 267 9.25 10.15 11.51
CA TYR A 267 8.24 10.87 12.30
C TYR A 267 6.82 10.56 11.82
N TYR A 268 6.58 10.42 10.52
CA TYR A 268 5.30 9.89 10.02
C TYR A 268 4.96 8.54 10.69
N GLY A 269 5.93 7.63 10.74
CA GLY A 269 5.72 6.32 11.38
C GLY A 269 5.40 6.44 12.88
N LYS A 270 6.13 7.26 13.62
CA LYS A 270 5.88 7.48 15.07
C LYS A 270 4.50 8.06 15.32
N ILE A 271 4.05 9.00 14.51
CA ILE A 271 2.74 9.64 14.60
C ILE A 271 1.64 8.63 14.25
N ILE A 272 1.66 8.09 13.05
CA ILE A 272 0.52 7.30 12.53
C ILE A 272 0.34 5.95 13.23
N TYR A 273 1.44 5.33 13.71
CA TYR A 273 1.38 4.05 14.42
C TYR A 273 1.31 4.19 15.95
N SER A 274 1.02 5.40 16.46
CA SER A 274 0.75 5.60 17.88
C SER A 274 -0.44 4.75 18.34
N THR A 275 -0.28 4.11 19.53
CA THR A 275 -1.26 3.17 20.09
C THR A 275 -2.16 3.78 21.15
N SER A 276 -1.92 5.05 21.52
CA SER A 276 -2.74 5.82 22.46
C SER A 276 -2.62 7.32 22.17
N LEU A 277 -3.60 8.09 22.61
CA LEU A 277 -3.57 9.55 22.48
C LEU A 277 -2.33 10.17 23.15
N SER A 278 -1.94 9.69 24.33
CA SER A 278 -0.74 10.18 25.02
C SER A 278 0.54 9.94 24.21
N LYS A 279 0.71 8.75 23.61
CA LYS A 279 1.86 8.47 22.73
C LYS A 279 1.82 9.29 21.44
N LEU A 280 0.63 9.54 20.90
CA LEU A 280 0.45 10.38 19.74
C LEU A 280 0.89 11.81 20.02
N GLU A 281 0.42 12.41 21.11
CA GLU A 281 0.80 13.75 21.55
C GLU A 281 2.33 13.85 21.74
N GLN A 282 2.93 12.90 22.45
CA GLN A 282 4.39 12.84 22.63
C GLN A 282 5.16 12.77 21.30
N SER A 283 4.67 11.95 20.36
CA SER A 283 5.29 11.81 19.04
C SER A 283 5.17 13.09 18.22
N TRP A 284 4.04 13.77 18.32
CA TRP A 284 3.77 15.04 17.65
C TRP A 284 4.66 16.17 18.21
N GLU A 285 4.73 16.31 19.53
CA GLU A 285 5.62 17.30 20.17
C GLU A 285 7.10 17.06 19.81
N THR A 286 7.52 15.78 19.78
CA THR A 286 8.90 15.45 19.37
C THR A 286 9.15 15.80 17.90
N ALA A 287 8.17 15.60 17.01
CA ALA A 287 8.27 15.98 15.60
C ALA A 287 8.41 17.50 15.46
N LYS A 288 7.58 18.28 16.13
CA LYS A 288 7.64 19.76 16.15
C LYS A 288 8.98 20.28 16.63
N GLN A 289 9.47 19.78 17.76
CA GLN A 289 10.79 20.15 18.30
C GLN A 289 11.95 19.82 17.34
N SER A 290 11.74 18.87 16.44
CA SER A 290 12.72 18.47 15.42
C SER A 290 12.51 19.18 14.08
N GLY A 291 11.57 20.13 13.98
CA GLY A 291 11.24 20.88 12.77
C GLY A 291 10.50 20.08 11.69
N PHE A 292 9.67 19.10 12.11
CA PHE A 292 8.80 18.30 11.27
C PHE A 292 7.33 18.53 11.68
N ASP A 293 6.88 19.77 11.50
CA ASP A 293 5.54 20.28 11.82
C ASP A 293 4.85 20.89 10.59
N ASP A 294 5.25 20.46 9.41
CA ASP A 294 4.62 20.88 8.17
C ASP A 294 3.17 20.32 8.03
N GLU A 295 2.41 20.89 7.11
CA GLU A 295 1.02 20.57 6.84
C GLU A 295 0.78 19.05 6.67
N PHE A 296 1.73 18.32 6.06
CA PHE A 296 1.56 16.88 5.85
C PHE A 296 1.70 16.09 7.15
N HIS A 297 2.65 16.45 8.03
CA HIS A 297 2.76 15.80 9.34
C HIS A 297 1.52 16.07 10.19
N GLU A 298 0.97 17.28 10.14
CA GLU A 298 -0.26 17.66 10.83
C GLU A 298 -1.46 16.86 10.33
N ILE A 299 -1.63 16.68 9.02
CA ILE A 299 -2.68 15.83 8.44
C ILE A 299 -2.61 14.42 9.04
N TYR A 300 -1.43 13.79 9.08
CA TYR A 300 -1.30 12.44 9.64
C TYR A 300 -1.50 12.40 11.16
N TYR A 301 -1.13 13.44 11.89
CA TYR A 301 -1.44 13.58 13.30
C TYR A 301 -2.97 13.60 13.53
N GLU A 302 -3.72 14.42 12.80
CA GLU A 302 -5.17 14.51 12.92
C GLU A 302 -5.87 13.21 12.49
N LEU A 303 -5.39 12.54 11.46
CA LEU A 303 -5.90 11.24 11.04
C LEU A 303 -5.69 10.17 12.12
N ALA A 304 -4.50 10.10 12.72
CA ALA A 304 -4.20 9.18 13.82
C ALA A 304 -5.07 9.47 15.06
N LYS A 305 -5.27 10.74 15.38
CA LYS A 305 -6.12 11.19 16.48
C LYS A 305 -7.59 10.78 16.30
N LYS A 306 -8.13 11.00 15.10
CA LYS A 306 -9.51 10.56 14.75
C LYS A 306 -9.66 9.05 14.86
N ARG A 307 -8.69 8.27 14.37
CA ARG A 307 -8.67 6.81 14.49
C ARG A 307 -8.70 6.37 15.96
N LEU A 308 -7.77 6.85 16.78
CA LEU A 308 -7.65 6.48 18.20
C LEU A 308 -8.91 6.83 19.01
N ILE A 309 -9.52 7.99 18.76
CA ILE A 309 -10.80 8.38 19.39
C ILE A 309 -11.92 7.41 19.01
N ARG A 310 -12.01 7.00 17.75
CA ARG A 310 -13.00 6.02 17.29
C ARG A 310 -12.80 4.67 17.97
N GLU A 311 -11.59 4.14 17.98
CA GLU A 311 -11.23 2.86 18.60
C GLU A 311 -11.55 2.84 20.11
N LEU A 312 -11.32 3.96 20.81
CA LEU A 312 -11.70 4.13 22.22
C LEU A 312 -13.21 4.08 22.43
N LYS A 313 -14.00 4.72 21.57
CA LYS A 313 -15.48 4.69 21.64
C LYS A 313 -16.01 3.26 21.40
N GLU A 314 -15.50 2.57 20.39
CA GLU A 314 -15.89 1.19 20.09
C GLU A 314 -15.51 0.21 21.20
N SER A 315 -14.35 0.37 21.82
CA SER A 315 -13.93 -0.46 22.94
C SER A 315 -14.82 -0.27 24.19
N LYS A 316 -15.26 0.97 24.45
CA LYS A 316 -16.22 1.28 25.54
C LYS A 316 -17.60 0.68 25.27
N SER A 317 -18.11 0.76 24.03
CA SER A 317 -19.40 0.18 23.64
C SER A 317 -19.40 -1.34 23.75
N LYS A 318 -18.33 -2.02 23.29
CA LYS A 318 -18.15 -3.47 23.43
C LYS A 318 -18.05 -3.93 24.90
N LYS A 319 -17.43 -3.12 25.78
CA LYS A 319 -17.38 -3.41 27.22
C LYS A 319 -18.75 -3.23 27.88
N SER A 320 -19.55 -2.23 27.52
CA SER A 320 -20.90 -2.01 28.03
C SER A 320 -21.86 -3.10 27.55
N SER A 321 -21.81 -3.53 26.30
CA SER A 321 -22.64 -4.63 25.78
C SER A 321 -22.32 -5.98 26.47
N LYS A 322 -21.02 -6.28 26.71
CA LYS A 322 -20.62 -7.49 27.47
C LYS A 322 -21.03 -7.43 28.92
N LYS A 323 -21.07 -6.24 29.55
CA LYS A 323 -21.55 -6.06 30.93
C LYS A 323 -23.07 -6.26 31.05
N ASN A 324 -23.82 -5.79 30.04
CA ASN A 324 -25.27 -5.97 29.97
C ASN A 324 -25.66 -7.43 29.65
N SER A 325 -24.94 -8.12 28.74
CA SER A 325 -25.17 -9.53 28.46
C SER A 325 -24.88 -10.42 29.69
N LYS A 326 -23.80 -10.14 30.44
CA LYS A 326 -23.53 -10.85 31.72
C LYS A 326 -24.56 -10.53 32.83
N LYS A 327 -25.10 -9.30 32.89
CA LYS A 327 -26.18 -8.97 33.81
C LYS A 327 -27.49 -9.70 33.48
N ASN A 328 -27.82 -9.79 32.18
CA ASN A 328 -29.02 -10.51 31.73
C ASN A 328 -28.90 -12.02 31.92
N SER A 329 -27.75 -12.64 31.65
CA SER A 329 -27.52 -14.07 31.88
C SER A 329 -27.57 -14.41 33.38
N ASN A 330 -27.04 -13.56 34.27
CA ASN A 330 -27.14 -13.75 35.72
C ASN A 330 -28.55 -13.51 36.25
N LYS A 331 -29.39 -12.68 35.60
CA LYS A 331 -30.78 -12.48 35.96
C LYS A 331 -31.61 -13.69 35.56
N THR A 332 -31.39 -14.24 34.37
CA THR A 332 -32.06 -15.45 33.88
C THR A 332 -31.69 -16.69 34.69
N ILE A 333 -30.43 -16.82 35.16
CA ILE A 333 -30.01 -17.92 36.08
C ILE A 333 -30.65 -17.77 37.47
N LYS A 334 -30.79 -16.54 38.00
CA LYS A 334 -31.49 -16.32 39.29
C LYS A 334 -33.00 -16.53 39.19
N GLU A 335 -33.65 -16.24 38.10
CA GLU A 335 -35.07 -16.50 37.87
C GLU A 335 -35.31 -18.00 37.56
N GLY A 336 -34.41 -18.69 36.87
CA GLY A 336 -34.47 -20.16 36.66
C GLY A 336 -34.23 -20.94 37.93
N SER A 337 -33.35 -20.50 38.85
CA SER A 337 -33.12 -21.14 40.15
C SER A 337 -34.28 -20.93 41.13
N LYS A 338 -35.00 -19.80 41.06
CA LYS A 338 -36.23 -19.58 41.86
C LYS A 338 -37.40 -20.42 41.36
N LYS A 339 -37.58 -20.64 40.05
CA LYS A 339 -38.60 -21.54 39.52
C LYS A 339 -38.33 -23.02 39.87
N ASN A 340 -37.08 -23.49 39.79
CA ASN A 340 -36.74 -24.86 40.20
C ASN A 340 -36.85 -25.12 41.69
N SER A 341 -36.70 -24.11 42.54
CA SER A 341 -36.92 -24.27 43.99
C SER A 341 -38.42 -24.31 44.37
N MET A 342 -39.31 -23.64 43.64
CA MET A 342 -40.76 -23.72 43.82
C MET A 342 -41.37 -25.04 43.29
N ASP A 343 -40.85 -25.60 42.17
CA ASP A 343 -41.33 -26.88 41.68
C ASP A 343 -40.84 -28.09 42.48
N ARG A 344 -39.68 -28.01 43.14
CA ARG A 344 -39.24 -29.07 44.11
C ARG A 344 -40.04 -29.07 45.41
N SER A 345 -40.52 -27.93 45.90
CA SER A 345 -41.37 -27.86 47.11
C SER A 345 -42.78 -28.38 46.85
N LYS A 346 -43.32 -28.31 45.61
CA LYS A 346 -44.63 -28.89 45.24
C LYS A 346 -44.57 -30.38 44.96
N LYS A 347 -43.45 -30.97 44.49
CA LYS A 347 -43.30 -32.40 44.29
C LYS A 347 -43.11 -33.21 45.57
N ASN A 348 -42.48 -32.62 46.64
CA ASN A 348 -42.29 -33.33 47.91
C ASN A 348 -43.51 -33.37 48.80
N SER A 349 -44.60 -32.66 48.48
CA SER A 349 -45.87 -32.70 49.20
C SER A 349 -46.87 -33.69 48.66
N MET A 350 -46.66 -34.23 47.43
CA MET A 350 -47.54 -35.25 46.82
C MET A 350 -47.08 -36.70 46.98
N ASP A 351 -45.83 -36.96 47.36
CA ASP A 351 -45.27 -38.33 47.42
C ASP A 351 -45.31 -38.97 48.82
N ARG A 352 -45.97 -38.35 49.80
CA ARG A 352 -46.14 -38.90 51.15
C ARG A 352 -47.45 -39.65 51.36
N SER A 353 -48.32 -39.84 50.38
CA SER A 353 -49.61 -40.46 50.51
C SER A 353 -49.81 -41.82 49.79
N LYS A 354 -48.77 -42.43 49.25
CA LYS A 354 -48.86 -43.77 48.66
C LYS A 354 -47.65 -44.63 49.00
N LYS A 355 -47.54 -45.17 50.16
CA LYS A 355 -46.84 -46.41 50.51
C LYS A 355 -47.68 -47.23 51.50
N GLY A 356 -48.43 -48.12 50.95
CA GLY A 356 -49.04 -49.25 51.64
C GLY A 356 -49.18 -50.40 50.66
N SER A 357 -48.54 -51.55 51.05
CA SER A 357 -48.70 -52.94 50.50
C SER A 357 -48.38 -53.16 49.03
N VAL A 358 -47.47 -54.08 48.71
CA VAL A 358 -47.63 -55.56 48.66
C VAL A 358 -46.29 -56.21 48.35
N LYS A 359 -46.03 -57.31 49.03
CA LYS A 359 -44.90 -58.26 48.83
C LYS A 359 -45.04 -59.09 47.56
N GLY A 360 -43.91 -59.57 47.06
CA GLY A 360 -43.93 -60.84 46.35
C GLY A 360 -42.94 -61.03 45.20
N SER A 361 -41.90 -61.78 45.48
CA SER A 361 -41.31 -62.93 44.77
C SER A 361 -40.58 -62.76 43.42
N THR A 362 -39.31 -63.09 43.53
CA THR A 362 -38.52 -64.11 42.76
C THR A 362 -38.52 -64.12 41.21
N GLN A 363 -37.44 -64.03 40.56
CA GLN A 363 -36.49 -65.04 40.04
C GLN A 363 -35.64 -64.58 38.86
N ARG A 364 -34.37 -64.85 39.01
CA ARG A 364 -33.34 -65.28 38.06
C ARG A 364 -33.69 -65.40 36.57
N SER A 365 -32.87 -64.94 35.70
CA SER A 365 -31.83 -65.74 34.98
C SER A 365 -31.14 -64.94 33.87
N LYS A 366 -29.84 -65.10 33.85
CA LYS A 366 -28.85 -65.23 32.81
C LYS A 366 -29.31 -65.20 31.33
N LYS A 367 -28.76 -64.35 30.54
CA LYS A 367 -27.66 -64.68 29.62
C LYS A 367 -27.01 -63.38 29.17
#